data_30c9a9a0981e7dc8c658ce200ecaa29a
#
_entry.id   30c9a9a0981e7dc8c658ce200ecaa29a
#
_cell.length_a   1.000
_cell.length_b   1.000
_cell.length_c   1.000
_cell.angle_alpha   90.00
_cell.angle_beta   90.00
_cell.angle_gamma   90.00
#
_symmetry.space_group_name_H-M   'P 1'
#
loop_
_entity.id
_entity.type
_entity.pdbx_description
1 polymer ?
#
loop_
_entity_poly.entity_id
_entity_poly.type
_entity_poly.pdbx_seq_one_letter_code
_entity_poly.pdbx_strand_id
1 'polypeptide(L)'
;YCLPSFSKPLQILDLKEDSSLLDVGCGTGIFLEILEKKFPLTKFSGLDPNQAMLEKASEKLSSNVHLKIGNAESLPHNSQSFDWVVLSNCFGHINNQETALSEAHRVLRKSGKIIITDWTRDFLAMRIVNLYTKLFDDAGYKSLKSSETTAMLEKLHFKCLSVESYKINWFWGLYTILGAKR
;
A
#
# COMPACT_ATOMS: atom_id res chain seq x y z
N TYR A 1 3.83 -15.00 -5.47
CA TYR A 1 2.77 -14.31 -6.27
C TYR A 1 2.79 -12.77 -6.13
N CYS A 2 3.39 -12.19 -5.08
CA CYS A 2 3.39 -10.74 -4.86
C CYS A 2 4.55 -9.97 -5.53
N LEU A 3 5.63 -10.64 -5.92
CA LEU A 3 6.83 -9.98 -6.48
C LEU A 3 6.56 -9.06 -7.69
N PRO A 4 5.69 -9.43 -8.68
CA PRO A 4 5.39 -8.53 -9.79
C PRO A 4 4.69 -7.23 -9.38
N SER A 5 3.92 -7.23 -8.28
CA SER A 5 3.21 -6.04 -7.79
C SER A 5 4.13 -5.01 -7.14
N PHE A 6 5.32 -5.43 -6.68
CA PHE A 6 6.30 -4.52 -6.08
C PHE A 6 7.17 -3.80 -7.11
N SER A 7 7.21 -4.27 -8.37
CA SER A 7 8.08 -3.71 -9.41
C SER A 7 7.80 -2.22 -9.67
N LYS A 8 6.55 -1.83 -9.77
CA LYS A 8 6.16 -0.42 -9.98
C LYS A 8 6.41 0.46 -8.76
N PRO A 9 5.98 0.11 -7.54
CA PRO A 9 6.38 0.85 -6.34
C PRO A 9 7.89 1.06 -6.22
N LEU A 10 8.69 0.02 -6.47
CA LEU A 10 10.17 0.10 -6.42
C LEU A 10 10.79 1.02 -7.46
N GLN A 11 10.16 1.21 -8.63
CA GLN A 11 10.58 2.16 -9.66
C GLN A 11 10.21 3.62 -9.31
N ILE A 12 9.10 3.81 -8.60
CA ILE A 12 8.56 5.13 -8.25
C ILE A 12 9.23 5.69 -7.00
N LEU A 13 9.62 4.82 -6.05
CA LEU A 13 10.24 5.22 -4.79
C LEU A 13 11.59 5.89 -5.03
N ASP A 14 11.66 7.15 -4.64
CA ASP A 14 12.87 7.97 -4.59
C ASP A 14 13.15 8.29 -3.11
N LEU A 15 13.78 7.33 -2.41
CA LEU A 15 14.10 7.43 -1.00
C LEU A 15 15.50 8.03 -0.84
N LYS A 16 15.55 9.16 -0.14
CA LYS A 16 16.79 9.81 0.27
C LYS A 16 17.31 9.19 1.57
N GLU A 17 18.56 9.43 1.88
CA GLU A 17 19.11 9.14 3.20
C GLU A 17 18.21 9.78 4.29
N ASP A 18 18.01 9.07 5.39
CA ASP A 18 17.12 9.45 6.49
C ASP A 18 15.62 9.59 6.14
N SER A 19 15.18 9.26 4.92
CA SER A 19 13.75 9.17 4.63
C SER A 19 13.07 8.17 5.57
N SER A 20 11.78 8.40 5.82
CA SER A 20 10.94 7.50 6.62
C SER A 20 9.79 6.96 5.78
N LEU A 21 9.61 5.63 5.77
CA LEU A 21 8.56 4.95 5.02
C LEU A 21 7.74 4.06 5.94
N LEU A 22 6.42 4.14 5.81
CA LEU A 22 5.45 3.25 6.42
C LEU A 22 4.83 2.34 5.35
N ASP A 23 4.97 1.02 5.52
CA ASP A 23 4.26 0.00 4.75
C ASP A 23 3.02 -0.45 5.53
N VAL A 24 1.84 -0.10 5.04
CA VAL A 24 0.55 -0.43 5.66
C VAL A 24 0.02 -1.72 5.03
N GLY A 25 -0.27 -2.71 5.87
CA GLY A 25 -0.58 -4.08 5.42
C GLY A 25 0.68 -4.80 4.95
N CYS A 26 1.78 -4.69 5.72
CA CYS A 26 3.10 -5.19 5.33
C CYS A 26 3.18 -6.73 5.27
N GLY A 27 2.19 -7.43 5.83
CA GLY A 27 2.12 -8.89 5.84
C GLY A 27 3.38 -9.52 6.42
N THR A 28 3.96 -10.46 5.67
CA THR A 28 5.20 -11.16 6.06
C THR A 28 6.48 -10.35 5.77
N GLY A 29 6.39 -9.06 5.49
CA GLY A 29 7.52 -8.16 5.35
C GLY A 29 8.33 -8.30 4.05
N ILE A 30 7.84 -8.99 3.03
CA ILE A 30 8.59 -9.23 1.77
C ILE A 30 8.97 -7.91 1.08
N PHE A 31 8.04 -6.95 1.03
CA PHE A 31 8.31 -5.66 0.40
C PHE A 31 9.34 -4.86 1.20
N LEU A 32 9.20 -4.82 2.53
CA LEU A 32 10.16 -4.17 3.43
C LEU A 32 11.55 -4.79 3.34
N GLU A 33 11.66 -6.13 3.22
CA GLU A 33 12.95 -6.80 3.02
C GLU A 33 13.66 -6.36 1.73
N ILE A 34 12.91 -6.20 0.63
CA ILE A 34 13.45 -5.68 -0.62
C ILE A 34 13.90 -4.23 -0.46
N LEU A 35 13.09 -3.41 0.21
CA LEU A 35 13.38 -1.99 0.43
C LEU A 35 14.60 -1.80 1.33
N GLU A 36 14.72 -2.56 2.41
CA GLU A 36 15.85 -2.49 3.33
C GLU A 36 17.18 -2.79 2.64
N LYS A 37 17.20 -3.81 1.76
CA LYS A 37 18.39 -4.15 0.95
C LYS A 37 18.73 -3.05 -0.06
N LYS A 38 17.72 -2.39 -0.63
CA LYS A 38 17.92 -1.36 -1.67
C LYS A 38 18.25 0.01 -1.09
N PHE A 39 17.71 0.35 0.09
CA PHE A 39 17.79 1.66 0.72
C PHE A 39 18.21 1.54 2.20
N PRO A 40 19.46 1.12 2.49
CA PRO A 40 19.88 0.75 3.86
C PRO A 40 19.90 1.92 4.86
N LEU A 41 19.86 3.16 4.39
CA LEU A 41 19.85 4.37 5.25
C LEU A 41 18.45 4.94 5.48
N THR A 42 17.40 4.28 4.99
CA THR A 42 16.00 4.67 5.17
C THR A 42 15.44 4.06 6.45
N LYS A 43 14.57 4.80 7.14
CA LYS A 43 13.85 4.32 8.33
C LYS A 43 12.55 3.66 7.90
N PHE A 44 12.42 2.36 8.13
CA PHE A 44 11.24 1.60 7.76
C PHE A 44 10.34 1.29 8.95
N SER A 45 9.04 1.37 8.71
CA SER A 45 8.01 0.86 9.62
C SER A 45 7.02 0.00 8.85
N GLY A 46 6.58 -1.09 9.46
CA GLY A 46 5.54 -1.97 8.94
C GLY A 46 4.35 -2.05 9.88
N LEU A 47 3.16 -2.06 9.34
CA LEU A 47 1.92 -2.24 10.10
C LEU A 47 1.10 -3.35 9.45
N ASP A 48 0.59 -4.28 10.28
CA ASP A 48 -0.34 -5.31 9.84
C ASP A 48 -1.30 -5.67 10.97
N PRO A 49 -2.59 -5.96 10.71
CA PRO A 49 -3.53 -6.39 11.75
C PRO A 49 -3.29 -7.83 12.22
N ASN A 50 -2.53 -8.63 11.48
CA ASN A 50 -2.30 -10.04 11.76
C ASN A 50 -0.95 -10.27 12.46
N GLN A 51 -0.99 -10.60 13.75
CA GLN A 51 0.19 -10.87 14.56
C GLN A 51 1.09 -11.96 13.98
N ALA A 52 0.52 -13.05 13.46
CA ALA A 52 1.31 -14.15 12.88
C ALA A 52 2.06 -13.73 11.60
N MET A 53 1.56 -12.73 10.85
CA MET A 53 2.27 -12.15 9.73
C MET A 53 3.46 -11.32 10.20
N LEU A 54 3.30 -10.52 11.25
CA LEU A 54 4.37 -9.72 11.84
C LEU A 54 5.47 -10.57 12.45
N GLU A 55 5.14 -11.69 13.09
CA GLU A 55 6.12 -12.67 13.58
C GLU A 55 7.00 -13.18 12.43
N LYS A 56 6.40 -13.62 11.32
CA LYS A 56 7.15 -14.01 10.11
C LYS A 56 7.94 -12.87 9.49
N ALA A 57 7.47 -11.63 9.59
CA ALA A 57 8.20 -10.46 9.12
C ALA A 57 9.45 -10.22 9.98
N SER A 58 9.33 -10.33 11.31
CA SER A 58 10.42 -10.12 12.25
C SER A 58 11.57 -11.13 12.12
N GLU A 59 11.29 -12.35 11.59
CA GLU A 59 12.31 -13.38 11.35
C GLU A 59 13.29 -13.02 10.22
N LYS A 60 12.91 -12.12 9.31
CA LYS A 60 13.69 -11.79 8.12
C LYS A 60 14.15 -10.34 8.03
N LEU A 61 13.46 -9.44 8.74
CA LEU A 61 13.79 -8.02 8.75
C LEU A 61 14.81 -7.72 9.85
N SER A 62 15.65 -6.70 9.64
CA SER A 62 16.56 -6.26 10.67
C SER A 62 15.84 -5.58 11.84
N SER A 63 16.51 -5.47 12.98
CA SER A 63 16.00 -4.77 14.17
C SER A 63 15.76 -3.27 13.94
N ASN A 64 16.21 -2.72 12.82
CA ASN A 64 16.00 -1.32 12.44
C ASN A 64 14.60 -1.07 11.81
N VAL A 65 13.87 -2.13 11.44
CA VAL A 65 12.50 -2.03 10.94
C VAL A 65 11.52 -2.10 12.10
N HIS A 66 10.73 -1.06 12.28
CA HIS A 66 9.74 -0.99 13.34
C HIS A 66 8.42 -1.61 12.93
N LEU A 67 8.12 -2.82 13.44
CA LEU A 67 6.85 -3.51 13.19
C LEU A 67 5.83 -3.18 14.29
N LYS A 68 4.58 -2.91 13.88
CA LYS A 68 3.46 -2.67 14.79
C LYS A 68 2.21 -3.39 14.35
N ILE A 69 1.50 -3.96 15.31
CA ILE A 69 0.14 -4.46 15.06
C ILE A 69 -0.84 -3.28 15.03
N GLY A 70 -1.76 -3.29 14.07
CA GLY A 70 -2.77 -2.24 13.94
C GLY A 70 -3.52 -2.28 12.63
N ASN A 71 -4.57 -1.46 12.53
CA ASN A 71 -5.41 -1.32 11.35
C ASN A 71 -5.09 -0.03 10.60
N ALA A 72 -5.29 -0.06 9.29
CA ALA A 72 -5.06 1.10 8.41
C ALA A 72 -5.97 2.28 8.77
N GLU A 73 -7.17 2.01 9.30
CA GLU A 73 -8.16 3.01 9.71
C GLU A 73 -7.83 3.73 11.03
N SER A 74 -6.80 3.27 11.74
CA SER A 74 -6.34 3.89 13.01
C SER A 74 -4.85 3.61 13.19
N LEU A 75 -4.01 4.39 12.50
CA LEU A 75 -2.56 4.20 12.50
C LEU A 75 -1.95 4.59 13.86
N PRO A 76 -1.23 3.68 14.57
CA PRO A 76 -0.62 3.95 15.87
C PRO A 76 0.68 4.76 15.73
N HIS A 77 0.62 5.83 14.94
CA HIS A 77 1.74 6.71 14.63
C HIS A 77 1.35 8.18 14.78
N ASN A 78 2.30 9.02 15.14
CA ASN A 78 2.09 10.45 15.25
C ASN A 78 1.82 11.08 13.88
N SER A 79 1.12 12.23 13.87
CA SER A 79 0.96 13.02 12.65
C SER A 79 2.32 13.47 12.11
N GLN A 80 2.44 13.57 10.80
CA GLN A 80 3.65 14.09 10.11
C GLN A 80 4.94 13.32 10.48
N SER A 81 4.88 11.99 10.54
CA SER A 81 6.01 11.12 10.90
C SER A 81 6.74 10.54 9.70
N PHE A 82 6.06 10.42 8.55
CA PHE A 82 6.57 9.71 7.39
C PHE A 82 6.68 10.57 6.15
N ASP A 83 7.72 10.34 5.35
CA ASP A 83 7.89 10.94 4.03
C ASP A 83 7.12 10.14 2.98
N TRP A 84 6.97 8.83 3.21
CA TRP A 84 6.26 7.90 2.33
C TRP A 84 5.33 6.98 3.10
N VAL A 85 4.15 6.77 2.54
CA VAL A 85 3.22 5.70 2.94
C VAL A 85 2.97 4.82 1.73
N VAL A 86 3.06 3.50 1.91
CA VAL A 86 2.77 2.52 0.86
C VAL A 86 1.65 1.61 1.33
N LEU A 87 0.70 1.34 0.44
CA LEU A 87 -0.32 0.31 0.58
C LEU A 87 -0.19 -0.60 -0.65
N SER A 88 0.34 -1.80 -0.45
CA SER A 88 0.57 -2.74 -1.55
C SER A 88 -0.16 -4.06 -1.33
N ASN A 89 -1.08 -4.41 -2.24
CA ASN A 89 -1.93 -5.61 -2.19
C ASN A 89 -2.78 -5.76 -0.92
N CYS A 90 -3.14 -4.66 -0.29
CA CYS A 90 -3.92 -4.65 0.94
C CYS A 90 -5.12 -3.69 0.91
N PHE A 91 -5.14 -2.73 -0.02
CA PHE A 91 -6.12 -1.66 -0.04
C PHE A 91 -7.55 -2.17 -0.25
N GLY A 92 -7.72 -3.22 -1.06
CA GLY A 92 -9.00 -3.90 -1.26
C GLY A 92 -9.54 -4.66 -0.05
N HIS A 93 -8.69 -5.00 0.92
CA HIS A 93 -9.06 -5.66 2.17
C HIS A 93 -9.47 -4.70 3.28
N ILE A 94 -9.21 -3.40 3.13
CA ILE A 94 -9.54 -2.37 4.12
C ILE A 94 -11.06 -2.13 4.11
N ASN A 95 -11.69 -2.16 5.29
CA ASN A 95 -13.13 -1.99 5.42
C ASN A 95 -13.58 -0.57 5.05
N ASN A 96 -12.91 0.45 5.60
CA ASN A 96 -13.16 1.86 5.32
C ASN A 96 -11.92 2.50 4.70
N GLN A 97 -11.84 2.46 3.37
CA GLN A 97 -10.73 2.97 2.60
C GLN A 97 -10.55 4.49 2.73
N GLU A 98 -11.64 5.26 2.81
CA GLU A 98 -11.55 6.72 3.02
C GLU A 98 -10.92 7.05 4.39
N THR A 99 -11.30 6.34 5.44
CA THR A 99 -10.69 6.51 6.77
C THR A 99 -9.20 6.15 6.74
N ALA A 100 -8.84 5.05 6.10
CA ALA A 100 -7.43 4.65 5.96
C ALA A 100 -6.60 5.69 5.18
N LEU A 101 -7.15 6.25 4.12
CA LEU A 101 -6.48 7.33 3.38
C LEU A 101 -6.37 8.63 4.19
N SER A 102 -7.38 8.94 5.02
CA SER A 102 -7.31 10.07 5.96
C SER A 102 -6.20 9.89 6.99
N GLU A 103 -6.04 8.68 7.53
CA GLU A 103 -4.95 8.33 8.44
C GLU A 103 -3.59 8.39 7.74
N ALA A 104 -3.49 7.86 6.52
CA ALA A 104 -2.28 7.99 5.71
C ALA A 104 -1.92 9.47 5.47
N HIS A 105 -2.93 10.30 5.17
CA HIS A 105 -2.73 11.75 5.05
C HIS A 105 -2.26 12.38 6.37
N ARG A 106 -2.83 11.98 7.50
CA ARG A 106 -2.44 12.50 8.82
C ARG A 106 -0.98 12.20 9.16
N VAL A 107 -0.54 10.94 8.94
CA VAL A 107 0.82 10.52 9.30
C VAL A 107 1.88 10.98 8.31
N LEU A 108 1.52 11.31 7.08
CA LEU A 108 2.43 11.88 6.10
C LEU A 108 2.85 13.31 6.49
N ARG A 109 4.13 13.61 6.33
CA ARG A 109 4.69 14.97 6.41
C ARG A 109 4.11 15.87 5.30
N LYS A 110 4.32 17.18 5.40
CA LYS A 110 4.03 18.10 4.29
C LYS A 110 4.82 17.66 3.05
N SER A 111 4.15 17.63 1.91
CA SER A 111 4.70 17.12 0.64
C SER A 111 5.11 15.62 0.66
N GLY A 112 4.75 14.89 1.70
CA GLY A 112 4.92 13.44 1.76
C GLY A 112 4.08 12.75 0.68
N LYS A 113 4.48 11.54 0.30
CA LYS A 113 3.91 10.83 -0.84
C LYS A 113 3.25 9.52 -0.41
N ILE A 114 2.20 9.15 -1.12
CA ILE A 114 1.52 7.86 -0.97
C ILE A 114 1.64 7.05 -2.25
N ILE A 115 1.91 5.76 -2.13
CA ILE A 115 1.80 4.80 -3.23
C ILE A 115 0.73 3.78 -2.87
N ILE A 116 -0.21 3.57 -3.78
CA ILE A 116 -1.22 2.51 -3.66
C ILE A 116 -1.06 1.60 -4.87
N THR A 117 -0.80 0.32 -4.63
CA THR A 117 -0.78 -0.72 -5.67
C THR A 117 -1.72 -1.84 -5.26
N ASP A 118 -2.70 -2.13 -6.09
CA ASP A 118 -3.65 -3.20 -5.81
C ASP A 118 -4.27 -3.77 -7.10
N TRP A 119 -5.00 -4.87 -6.96
CA TRP A 119 -5.76 -5.50 -8.04
C TRP A 119 -6.86 -4.57 -8.53
N THR A 120 -7.01 -4.47 -9.84
CA THR A 120 -8.01 -3.57 -10.44
C THR A 120 -9.04 -4.30 -11.28
N ARG A 121 -10.29 -3.80 -11.22
CA ARG A 121 -11.36 -4.18 -12.16
C ARG A 121 -11.42 -3.29 -13.42
N ASP A 122 -10.36 -2.55 -13.72
CA ASP A 122 -10.27 -1.78 -14.97
C ASP A 122 -10.28 -2.71 -16.18
N PHE A 123 -9.73 -3.91 -16.06
CA PHE A 123 -9.70 -4.93 -17.12
C PHE A 123 -10.92 -5.86 -17.09
N LEU A 124 -11.43 -6.21 -18.28
CA LEU A 124 -12.65 -7.03 -18.42
C LEU A 124 -12.54 -8.38 -17.70
N ALA A 125 -11.40 -9.06 -17.80
CA ALA A 125 -11.18 -10.34 -17.10
C ALA A 125 -11.33 -10.20 -15.59
N MET A 126 -10.82 -9.11 -15.00
CA MET A 126 -10.92 -8.84 -13.57
C MET A 126 -12.35 -8.52 -13.11
N ARG A 127 -13.21 -8.00 -14.02
CA ARG A 127 -14.64 -7.82 -13.71
C ARG A 127 -15.36 -9.14 -13.54
N ILE A 128 -15.01 -10.14 -14.36
CA ILE A 128 -15.57 -11.49 -14.25
C ILE A 128 -15.12 -12.16 -12.93
N VAL A 129 -13.83 -12.06 -12.59
CA VAL A 129 -13.32 -12.56 -11.31
C VAL A 129 -14.01 -11.88 -10.13
N ASN A 130 -14.15 -10.57 -10.16
CA ASN A 130 -14.80 -9.82 -9.09
C ASN A 130 -16.30 -10.18 -8.94
N LEU A 131 -16.98 -10.54 -10.03
CA LEU A 131 -18.34 -11.04 -9.96
C LEU A 131 -18.38 -12.42 -9.30
N TYR A 132 -17.46 -13.30 -9.67
CA TYR A 132 -17.33 -14.64 -9.09
C TYR A 132 -17.01 -14.57 -7.59
N THR A 133 -16.00 -13.78 -7.18
CA THR A 133 -15.62 -13.61 -5.77
C THR A 133 -16.75 -13.04 -4.92
N LYS A 134 -17.52 -12.07 -5.44
CA LYS A 134 -18.71 -11.54 -4.74
C LYS A 134 -19.80 -12.58 -4.49
N LEU A 135 -19.90 -13.59 -5.35
CA LEU A 135 -20.94 -14.63 -5.25
C LEU A 135 -20.50 -15.82 -4.39
N PHE A 136 -19.20 -16.08 -4.27
CA PHE A 136 -18.68 -17.33 -3.73
C PHE A 136 -17.56 -17.17 -2.68
N ASP A 137 -17.08 -15.94 -2.45
CA ASP A 137 -15.97 -15.66 -1.51
C ASP A 137 -16.38 -14.62 -0.48
N ASP A 138 -16.48 -15.04 0.77
CA ASP A 138 -16.81 -14.20 1.94
C ASP A 138 -15.60 -13.35 2.42
N ALA A 139 -14.46 -13.39 1.72
CA ALA A 139 -13.23 -12.71 2.15
C ALA A 139 -13.31 -11.17 2.19
N GLY A 140 -14.44 -10.59 1.78
CA GLY A 140 -14.70 -9.15 1.90
C GLY A 140 -13.82 -8.26 1.03
N TYR A 141 -13.04 -8.84 0.09
CA TYR A 141 -12.17 -8.09 -0.80
C TYR A 141 -12.95 -7.18 -1.76
N LYS A 142 -12.60 -5.89 -1.76
CA LYS A 142 -13.21 -4.86 -2.62
C LYS A 142 -12.23 -4.47 -3.73
N SER A 143 -12.30 -5.13 -4.87
CA SER A 143 -11.55 -4.66 -6.05
C SER A 143 -12.10 -3.32 -6.53
N LEU A 144 -11.23 -2.32 -6.65
CA LEU A 144 -11.57 -0.97 -7.12
C LEU A 144 -11.05 -0.72 -8.54
N LYS A 145 -11.63 0.27 -9.20
CA LYS A 145 -11.02 0.88 -10.37
C LYS A 145 -9.98 1.90 -9.93
N SER A 146 -8.95 2.11 -10.75
CA SER A 146 -7.97 3.16 -10.52
C SER A 146 -8.61 4.55 -10.36
N SER A 147 -9.66 4.83 -11.16
CA SER A 147 -10.41 6.09 -11.09
C SER A 147 -11.16 6.30 -9.76
N GLU A 148 -11.67 5.24 -9.14
CA GLU A 148 -12.35 5.33 -7.84
C GLU A 148 -11.35 5.66 -6.73
N THR A 149 -10.19 5.00 -6.73
CA THR A 149 -9.12 5.28 -5.76
C THR A 149 -8.54 6.69 -5.96
N THR A 150 -8.38 7.13 -7.21
CA THR A 150 -7.95 8.51 -7.53
C THR A 150 -8.94 9.54 -6.97
N ALA A 151 -10.25 9.35 -7.19
CA ALA A 151 -11.27 10.27 -6.67
C ALA A 151 -11.26 10.36 -5.13
N MET A 152 -11.06 9.22 -4.43
CA MET A 152 -10.91 9.22 -2.97
C MET A 152 -9.67 9.99 -2.51
N LEU A 153 -8.53 9.82 -3.19
CA LEU A 153 -7.31 10.57 -2.88
C LEU A 153 -7.51 12.07 -3.05
N GLU A 154 -8.12 12.50 -4.16
CA GLU A 154 -8.37 13.92 -4.44
C GLU A 154 -9.33 14.55 -3.42
N LYS A 155 -10.38 13.83 -3.03
CA LYS A 155 -11.31 14.23 -1.96
C LYS A 155 -10.61 14.45 -0.63
N LEU A 156 -9.54 13.69 -0.35
CA LEU A 156 -8.75 13.75 0.87
C LEU A 156 -7.47 14.61 0.72
N HIS A 157 -7.51 15.59 -0.19
CA HIS A 157 -6.45 16.57 -0.38
C HIS A 157 -5.08 16.00 -0.80
N PHE A 158 -5.07 14.87 -1.50
CA PHE A 158 -3.90 14.45 -2.25
C PHE A 158 -3.92 15.04 -3.66
N LYS A 159 -2.75 15.32 -4.21
CA LYS A 159 -2.54 15.58 -5.63
C LYS A 159 -2.09 14.28 -6.28
N CYS A 160 -2.88 13.70 -7.16
CA CYS A 160 -2.44 12.57 -7.97
C CYS A 160 -1.34 13.00 -8.94
N LEU A 161 -0.18 12.34 -8.87
CA LEU A 161 0.98 12.61 -9.70
C LEU A 161 1.08 11.63 -10.87
N SER A 162 0.73 10.36 -10.65
CA SER A 162 0.62 9.35 -11.71
C SER A 162 -0.41 8.30 -11.36
N VAL A 163 -1.05 7.76 -12.38
CA VAL A 163 -2.00 6.64 -12.31
C VAL A 163 -1.65 5.70 -13.45
N GLU A 164 -1.26 4.49 -13.15
CA GLU A 164 -0.94 3.48 -14.14
C GLU A 164 -1.73 2.20 -13.86
N SER A 165 -2.46 1.70 -14.86
CA SER A 165 -3.08 0.38 -14.84
C SER A 165 -2.34 -0.52 -15.80
N TYR A 166 -1.90 -1.68 -15.33
CA TYR A 166 -1.08 -2.61 -16.11
C TYR A 166 -1.43 -4.06 -15.82
N LYS A 167 -1.08 -4.96 -16.75
CA LYS A 167 -1.24 -6.41 -16.59
C LYS A 167 0.07 -7.03 -16.18
N ILE A 168 0.03 -7.95 -15.21
CA ILE A 168 1.17 -8.80 -14.85
C ILE A 168 1.21 -10.08 -15.67
N ASN A 169 0.07 -10.46 -16.26
CA ASN A 169 -0.08 -11.50 -17.28
C ASN A 169 -1.34 -11.20 -18.11
N TRP A 170 -1.74 -12.10 -19.00
CA TRP A 170 -2.91 -11.86 -19.85
C TRP A 170 -4.24 -11.69 -19.08
N PHE A 171 -4.32 -12.16 -17.82
CA PHE A 171 -5.54 -12.21 -17.02
C PHE A 171 -5.53 -11.21 -15.86
N TRP A 172 -4.45 -11.15 -15.06
CA TRP A 172 -4.36 -10.36 -13.84
C TRP A 172 -3.89 -8.93 -14.10
N GLY A 173 -4.66 -7.97 -13.61
CA GLY A 173 -4.34 -6.55 -13.72
C GLY A 173 -4.20 -5.87 -12.37
N LEU A 174 -3.27 -4.94 -12.31
CA LEU A 174 -2.99 -4.08 -11.18
C LEU A 174 -3.14 -2.62 -11.60
N TYR A 175 -3.34 -1.75 -10.61
CA TYR A 175 -3.05 -0.34 -10.75
C TYR A 175 -1.98 0.07 -9.75
N THR A 176 -1.24 1.11 -10.07
CA THR A 176 -0.37 1.83 -9.14
C THR A 176 -0.66 3.31 -9.25
N ILE A 177 -0.93 3.94 -8.11
CA ILE A 177 -1.19 5.37 -8.00
C ILE A 177 -0.13 5.99 -7.11
N LEU A 178 0.47 7.08 -7.58
CA LEU A 178 1.32 7.96 -6.79
C LEU A 178 0.56 9.24 -6.49
N GLY A 179 0.38 9.54 -5.21
CA GLY A 179 -0.18 10.79 -4.72
C GLY A 179 0.81 11.58 -3.87
N ALA A 180 0.67 12.89 -3.82
CA ALA A 180 1.39 13.77 -2.91
C ALA A 180 0.40 14.51 -2.00
N LYS A 181 0.71 14.60 -0.71
CA LYS A 181 -0.05 15.41 0.24
C LYS A 181 0.08 16.89 -0.12
N ARG A 182 -1.06 17.59 -0.21
CA ARG A 182 -1.13 19.05 -0.42
C ARG A 182 -0.93 19.82 0.88
#